data_442b5744ae624ca225f236a3e45337d8
#
_entry.id   442b5744ae624ca225f236a3e45337d8
#
_cell.length_a   1.000
_cell.length_b   1.000
_cell.length_c   1.000
_cell.angle_alpha   90.00
_cell.angle_beta   90.00
_cell.angle_gamma   90.00
#
_symmetry.space_group_name_H-M   'P 1'
#
loop_
_entity.id
_entity.type
_entity.pdbx_description
1 polymer ?
#
loop_
_entity_poly.entity_id
_entity_poly.type
_entity_poly.pdbx_seq_one_letter_code
_entity_poly.pdbx_strand_id
1 'polypeptide(L)' 'MTNERNNLVEALRSVELIEGLNPTIYVRDDGDIVLSAEEFDGAANEYDYSIHPNIEAVMSKFGFVFGWETSGSLIAYKI' A
#
# COMPACT_ATOMS: atom_id res chain seq x y z
N MET A 1 -8.37 -11.95 15.33
CA MET A 1 -8.59 -11.09 15.20
C MET A 1 -8.12 -10.14 14.30
N THR A 2 -8.39 -9.16 14.24
CA THR A 2 -8.28 -8.26 13.20
C THR A 2 -7.19 -7.30 13.29
N ASN A 3 -6.34 -7.45 14.28
CA ASN A 3 -5.23 -6.53 14.48
C ASN A 3 -4.18 -6.61 13.38
N GLU A 4 -4.15 -7.71 12.64
CA GLU A 4 -3.19 -7.88 11.56
C GLU A 4 -3.37 -6.80 10.49
N ARG A 5 -4.61 -6.50 10.10
CA ARG A 5 -4.86 -5.46 9.11
C ARG A 5 -4.54 -4.09 9.65
N ASN A 6 -4.89 -3.81 10.89
CA ASN A 6 -4.58 -2.54 11.50
C ASN A 6 -3.07 -2.31 11.60
N ASN A 7 -2.34 -3.36 11.96
CA ASN A 7 -0.88 -3.28 12.03
C ASN A 7 -0.28 -3.03 10.67
N LEU A 8 -0.83 -3.67 9.63
CA LEU A 8 -0.37 -3.46 8.26
C LEU A 8 -0.59 -2.01 7.85
N VAL A 9 -1.77 -1.45 8.12
CA VAL A 9 -2.07 -0.07 7.75
C VAL A 9 -1.09 0.88 8.44
N GLU A 10 -0.84 0.70 9.72
CA GLU A 10 0.09 1.56 10.44
C GLU A 10 1.50 1.44 9.90
N ALA A 11 1.93 0.22 9.60
CA ALA A 11 3.27 0.00 9.05
C ALA A 11 3.40 0.65 7.67
N LEU A 12 2.37 0.55 6.83
CA LEU A 12 2.40 1.16 5.51
C LEU A 12 2.43 2.68 5.59
N ARG A 13 1.67 3.25 6.51
CA ARG A 13 1.64 4.71 6.67
C ARG A 13 2.96 5.25 7.20
N SER A 14 3.78 4.40 7.78
CA SER A 14 5.08 4.79 8.31
C SER A 14 6.22 4.59 7.32
N VAL A 15 5.94 3.99 6.16
CA VAL A 15 6.96 3.78 5.14
C VAL A 15 7.41 5.13 4.58
N GLU A 16 8.71 5.34 4.49
CA GLU A 16 9.25 6.54 3.90
C GLU A 16 9.62 6.23 2.45
N LEU A 17 8.99 6.90 1.51
CA LEU A 17 9.25 6.68 0.09
C LEU A 17 10.37 7.57 -0.41
N ILE A 18 10.26 8.85 -0.08
CA ILE A 18 11.27 9.85 -0.31
C ILE A 18 11.35 10.62 0.99
N GLU A 19 12.44 11.24 1.27
CA GLU A 19 12.61 11.96 2.54
C GLU A 19 11.40 12.84 2.84
N GLY A 20 10.73 12.54 3.95
CA GLY A 20 9.56 13.30 4.38
C GLY A 20 8.25 12.91 3.73
N LEU A 21 8.25 11.91 2.85
CA LEU A 21 7.02 11.50 2.17
C LEU A 21 6.62 10.08 2.55
N ASN A 22 5.35 9.91 2.89
CA ASN A 22 4.77 8.60 3.19
C ASN A 22 3.67 8.29 2.17
N PRO A 23 3.35 7.01 1.96
CA PRO A 23 2.29 6.65 1.00
C PRO A 23 0.91 7.05 1.52
N THR A 24 -0.02 7.27 0.60
CA THR A 24 -1.41 7.55 0.94
C THR A 24 -2.15 6.23 1.05
N ILE A 25 -2.52 5.87 2.26
CA ILE A 25 -3.21 4.62 2.56
C ILE A 25 -4.54 4.93 3.21
N TYR A 26 -5.62 4.31 2.74
CA TYR A 26 -6.91 4.44 3.41
C TYR A 26 -7.64 3.11 3.40
N VAL A 27 -8.64 3.00 4.26
CA VAL A 27 -9.40 1.77 4.43
C VAL A 27 -10.84 2.06 4.06
N ARG A 28 -11.42 1.22 3.19
CA ARG A 28 -12.80 1.37 2.77
C ARG A 28 -13.74 0.80 3.82
N ASP A 29 -15.03 1.11 3.65
CA ASP A 29 -16.05 0.63 4.59
C ASP A 29 -16.10 -0.89 4.68
N ASP A 30 -15.76 -1.59 3.60
CA ASP A 30 -15.76 -3.04 3.58
C ASP A 30 -14.48 -3.64 4.13
N GLY A 31 -13.54 -2.81 4.56
CA GLY A 31 -12.28 -3.28 5.14
C GLY A 31 -11.13 -3.35 4.17
N ASP A 32 -11.33 -3.05 2.90
CA ASP A 32 -10.24 -3.10 1.92
C ASP A 32 -9.22 -2.01 2.21
N ILE A 33 -7.95 -2.37 2.17
CA ILE A 33 -6.84 -1.45 2.35
C ILE A 33 -6.39 -0.99 0.97
N VAL A 34 -6.40 0.32 0.75
CA VAL A 34 -6.16 0.90 -0.56
C VAL A 34 -4.91 1.78 -0.52
N LEU A 35 -4.05 1.58 -1.51
CA LEU A 35 -2.89 2.45 -1.74
C LEU A 35 -3.20 3.32 -2.94
N SER A 36 -3.11 4.64 -2.76
CA SER A 36 -3.31 5.57 -3.87
C SER A 36 -2.04 5.65 -4.70
N ALA A 37 -2.20 5.51 -6.01
CA ALA A 37 -1.10 5.64 -6.95
C ALA A 37 -1.24 6.91 -7.79
N GLU A 38 -2.21 7.75 -7.47
CA GLU A 38 -2.47 8.96 -8.25
C GLU A 38 -1.56 10.12 -7.89
N GLU A 39 -0.97 10.07 -6.71
CA GLU A 39 -0.15 11.17 -6.26
C GLU A 39 1.32 10.88 -6.54
N PHE A 40 2.11 11.93 -6.62
CA PHE A 40 3.52 11.79 -6.94
C PHE A 40 4.34 11.43 -5.73
N ASP A 41 3.89 10.46 -4.97
CA ASP A 41 4.63 10.03 -3.79
C ASP A 41 5.60 8.89 -4.08
N GLY A 42 5.58 8.37 -5.31
CA GLY A 42 6.48 7.30 -5.67
C GLY A 42 6.08 5.93 -5.17
N ALA A 43 4.89 5.80 -4.61
CA ALA A 43 4.46 4.52 -4.02
C ALA A 43 4.28 3.45 -5.07
N ALA A 44 3.73 3.81 -6.22
CA ALA A 44 3.51 2.86 -7.30
C ALA A 44 3.53 3.60 -8.63
N ASN A 45 3.82 2.86 -9.70
CA ASN A 45 3.92 3.45 -11.03
C ASN A 45 3.00 2.70 -11.97
N GLU A 46 1.98 3.38 -12.50
CA GLU A 46 0.99 2.77 -13.37
C GLU A 46 1.53 2.43 -14.76
N TYR A 47 2.64 3.00 -15.15
CA TYR A 47 3.20 2.76 -16.47
C TYR A 47 3.92 1.42 -16.56
N ASP A 48 4.59 0.99 -15.48
CA ASP A 48 5.27 -0.28 -15.46
C ASP A 48 4.73 -1.21 -14.37
N TYR A 49 3.67 -0.79 -13.70
CA TYR A 49 3.00 -1.56 -12.64
C TYR A 49 3.93 -1.94 -11.50
N SER A 50 4.95 -1.14 -11.28
CA SER A 50 5.87 -1.39 -10.17
C SER A 50 5.37 -0.76 -8.89
N ILE A 51 5.80 -1.31 -7.76
CA ILE A 51 5.46 -0.80 -6.44
C ILE A 51 6.78 -0.52 -5.72
N HIS A 52 6.81 0.55 -4.94
CA HIS A 52 8.04 0.93 -4.25
C HIS A 52 8.56 -0.22 -3.39
N PRO A 53 9.86 -0.52 -3.45
CA PRO A 53 10.42 -1.68 -2.72
C PRO A 53 10.15 -1.64 -1.22
N ASN A 54 10.13 -0.46 -0.61
CA ASN A 54 9.87 -0.36 0.83
C ASN A 54 8.44 -0.78 1.17
N ILE A 55 7.49 -0.48 0.28
CA ILE A 55 6.12 -0.90 0.45
C ILE A 55 6.02 -2.41 0.26
N GLU A 56 6.67 -2.96 -0.76
CA GLU A 56 6.64 -4.40 -0.99
C GLU A 56 7.25 -5.16 0.17
N ALA A 57 8.31 -4.63 0.78
CA ALA A 57 8.93 -5.28 1.92
C ALA A 57 7.97 -5.37 3.11
N VAL A 58 7.23 -4.32 3.38
CA VAL A 58 6.25 -4.31 4.46
C VAL A 58 5.10 -5.28 4.14
N MET A 59 4.60 -5.26 2.91
CA MET A 59 3.52 -6.15 2.50
C MET A 59 3.93 -7.61 2.66
N SER A 60 5.14 -7.94 2.22
CA SER A 60 5.66 -9.29 2.32
C SER A 60 5.75 -9.75 3.77
N LYS A 61 6.22 -8.86 4.63
CA LYS A 61 6.37 -9.15 6.06
C LYS A 61 5.03 -9.52 6.70
N PHE A 62 3.95 -8.92 6.23
CA PHE A 62 2.62 -9.17 6.79
C PHE A 62 1.83 -10.23 6.02
N GLY A 63 2.41 -10.77 4.95
CA GLY A 63 1.75 -11.80 4.16
C GLY A 63 0.67 -11.28 3.23
N PHE A 64 0.84 -10.07 2.72
CA PHE A 64 -0.09 -9.46 1.79
C PHE A 64 0.61 -9.10 0.48
N VAL A 65 -0.17 -8.93 -0.58
CA VAL A 65 0.30 -8.34 -1.84
C VAL A 65 -0.69 -7.28 -2.28
N PHE A 66 -0.21 -6.32 -3.06
CA PHE A 66 -1.08 -5.33 -3.68
C PHE A 66 -1.44 -5.78 -5.09
N GLY A 67 -2.71 -5.61 -5.45
CA GLY A 67 -3.17 -5.79 -6.82
C GLY A 67 -3.73 -4.48 -7.33
N TRP A 68 -3.56 -4.23 -8.63
CA TRP A 68 -4.08 -3.00 -9.23
C TRP A 68 -5.59 -3.11 -9.39
N GLU A 69 -6.32 -2.16 -8.80
CA GLU A 69 -7.76 -2.09 -8.97
C GLU A 69 -8.09 -1.20 -10.17
N THR A 70 -7.40 -0.08 -10.27
CA THR A 70 -7.52 0.85 -11.40
C THR A 70 -6.13 1.39 -11.66
N SER A 71 -5.97 2.25 -12.66
CA SER A 71 -4.67 2.85 -12.92
C SER A 71 -4.23 3.79 -11.78
N GLY A 72 -5.15 4.16 -10.89
CA GLY A 72 -4.83 5.08 -9.80
C GLY A 72 -4.89 4.47 -8.42
N SER A 73 -5.22 3.20 -8.27
CA SER A 73 -5.32 2.62 -6.94
C SER A 73 -5.02 1.13 -6.92
N LEU A 74 -4.49 0.68 -5.77
CA LEU A 74 -4.20 -0.73 -5.55
C LEU A 74 -4.90 -1.18 -4.28
N ILE A 75 -5.26 -2.45 -4.23
CA ILE A 75 -5.91 -3.05 -3.07
C ILE A 75 -5.03 -4.15 -2.51
N ALA A 76 -4.95 -4.24 -1.18
CA ALA A 76 -4.17 -5.27 -0.50
C ALA A 76 -4.96 -6.58 -0.45
N TYR A 77 -4.31 -7.66 -0.82
CA TYR A 77 -4.88 -9.00 -0.75
C TYR A 77 -4.02 -9.88 0.15
N LYS A 78 -4.65 -10.69 0.96
CA LYS A 78 -3.94 -11.63 1.79
C LYS A 78 -3.45 -12.80 0.93
N ILE A 79 -2.20 -13.18 1.12
CA ILE A 79 -1.62 -14.33 0.42
C ILE A 79 -2.14 -15.64 1.01
#